data_6b63e124406933a56a3a5242f42200bc
#
_entry.id   6b63e124406933a56a3a5242f42200bc
#
_cell.length_a   1.000
_cell.length_b   1.000
_cell.length_c   1.000
_cell.angle_alpha   90.00
_cell.angle_beta   90.00
_cell.angle_gamma   90.00
#
_symmetry.space_group_name_H-M   'P 1'
#
loop_
_entity.id
_entity.type
_entity.pdbx_description
1 polymer ?
#
loop_
_entity_poly.entity_id
_entity_poly.type
_entity_poly.pdbx_seq_one_letter_code
_entity_poly.pdbx_strand_id
1 'polypeptide(L)'
;VDVRVMDLEKMPEAMRTGAVDAAVCYPPISTDLARAGGRVLFTSAAIPGEIVDAFFFDRRVLEARPREAAAIVRAWDKALEFAERNPAEAYRSMARRMLVSEPEVREQLEGIQILRSRDQRRLFARGGKLDGVVGRLDEMARALGLVSGPNHTGDIVARQPVLWGTR
;
A
#
# COMPACT_ATOMS: atom_id res chain seq x y z
N VAL A 1 6.47 -24.14 8.70
CA VAL A 1 7.11 -22.82 8.61
C VAL A 1 6.85 -22.09 9.92
N ASP A 2 7.92 -21.62 10.58
CA ASP A 2 7.84 -20.79 11.79
C ASP A 2 7.87 -19.32 11.34
N VAL A 3 6.78 -18.58 11.59
CA VAL A 3 6.66 -17.17 11.20
C VAL A 3 7.04 -16.28 12.37
N ARG A 4 8.06 -15.43 12.16
CA ARG A 4 8.53 -14.44 13.14
C ARG A 4 8.22 -13.04 12.65
N VAL A 5 7.47 -12.28 13.44
CA VAL A 5 7.22 -10.86 13.18
C VAL A 5 8.40 -10.05 13.73
N MET A 6 8.98 -9.20 12.89
CA MET A 6 10.09 -8.32 13.27
C MET A 6 10.04 -7.01 12.50
N ASP A 7 10.75 -6.00 13.00
CA ASP A 7 10.92 -4.72 12.31
C ASP A 7 11.70 -4.91 10.99
N LEU A 8 11.32 -4.19 9.95
CA LEU A 8 11.94 -4.30 8.62
C LEU A 8 13.45 -4.08 8.66
N GLU A 9 13.90 -3.11 9.45
CA GLU A 9 15.31 -2.74 9.60
C GLU A 9 16.17 -3.85 10.19
N LYS A 10 15.56 -4.80 10.89
CA LYS A 10 16.25 -5.96 11.50
C LYS A 10 16.36 -7.16 10.54
N MET A 11 15.58 -7.16 9.45
CA MET A 11 15.54 -8.30 8.52
C MET A 11 16.88 -8.59 7.84
N PRO A 12 17.66 -7.58 7.36
CA PRO A 12 18.96 -7.83 6.74
C PRO A 12 19.93 -8.55 7.66
N GLU A 13 19.99 -8.14 8.92
CA GLU A 13 20.86 -8.78 9.92
C GLU A 13 20.37 -10.19 10.27
N ALA A 14 19.07 -10.39 10.43
CA ALA A 14 18.50 -11.70 10.71
C ALA A 14 18.77 -12.71 9.58
N MET A 15 18.70 -12.29 8.33
CA MET A 15 19.07 -13.10 7.17
C MET A 15 20.57 -13.38 7.14
N ARG A 16 21.41 -12.37 7.37
CA ARG A 16 22.87 -12.50 7.37
C ARG A 16 23.38 -13.46 8.43
N THR A 17 22.78 -13.48 9.60
CA THR A 17 23.17 -14.35 10.72
C THR A 17 22.52 -15.73 10.68
N GLY A 18 21.63 -15.99 9.72
CA GLY A 18 20.86 -17.25 9.66
C GLY A 18 19.82 -17.37 10.77
N ALA A 19 19.41 -16.26 11.41
CA ALA A 19 18.33 -16.27 12.40
C ALA A 19 16.95 -16.49 11.73
N VAL A 20 16.86 -16.22 10.43
CA VAL A 20 15.73 -16.58 9.56
C VAL A 20 16.26 -17.06 8.21
N ASP A 21 15.52 -17.98 7.57
CA ASP A 21 15.89 -18.55 6.27
C ASP A 21 15.31 -17.77 5.09
N ALA A 22 14.24 -16.99 5.34
CA ALA A 22 13.56 -16.15 4.36
C ALA A 22 12.96 -14.92 5.03
N ALA A 23 12.76 -13.85 4.26
CA ALA A 23 12.12 -12.62 4.70
C ALA A 23 11.05 -12.17 3.71
N VAL A 24 9.94 -11.65 4.22
CA VAL A 24 8.93 -10.94 3.44
C VAL A 24 9.14 -9.44 3.66
N CYS A 25 9.58 -8.75 2.62
CA CYS A 25 9.95 -7.34 2.69
C CYS A 25 9.66 -6.63 1.37
N TYR A 26 9.87 -5.33 1.35
CA TYR A 26 9.71 -4.46 0.20
C TYR A 26 10.90 -3.48 0.11
N PRO A 27 11.09 -2.76 -1.01
CA PRO A 27 12.15 -1.76 -1.11
C PRO A 27 12.10 -0.71 0.01
N PRO A 28 13.25 -0.24 0.52
CA PRO A 28 14.61 -0.56 0.06
C PRO A 28 15.18 -1.89 0.57
N ILE A 29 14.59 -2.49 1.61
CA ILE A 29 15.14 -3.69 2.27
C ILE A 29 15.29 -4.88 1.31
N SER A 30 14.30 -5.12 0.46
CA SER A 30 14.36 -6.21 -0.53
C SER A 30 15.51 -6.01 -1.53
N THR A 31 15.78 -4.77 -1.92
CA THR A 31 16.91 -4.41 -2.80
C THR A 31 18.24 -4.68 -2.13
N ASP A 32 18.39 -4.30 -0.86
CA ASP A 32 19.63 -4.53 -0.11
C ASP A 32 19.87 -6.01 0.11
N LEU A 33 18.85 -6.79 0.42
CA LEU A 33 18.96 -8.24 0.54
C LEU A 33 19.35 -8.89 -0.79
N ALA A 34 18.80 -8.46 -1.92
CA ALA A 34 19.16 -8.96 -3.23
C ALA A 34 20.63 -8.64 -3.58
N ARG A 35 21.10 -7.42 -3.29
CA ARG A 35 22.51 -7.02 -3.46
C ARG A 35 23.46 -7.84 -2.57
N ALA A 36 23.01 -8.25 -1.39
CA ALA A 36 23.75 -9.12 -0.48
C ALA A 36 23.73 -10.61 -0.88
N GLY A 37 23.17 -10.96 -2.05
CA GLY A 37 23.14 -12.33 -2.57
C GLY A 37 21.84 -13.09 -2.25
N GLY A 38 20.84 -12.44 -1.70
CA GLY A 38 19.52 -13.01 -1.50
C GLY A 38 18.83 -13.33 -2.82
N ARG A 39 18.03 -14.41 -2.84
CA ARG A 39 17.25 -14.82 -4.00
C ARG A 39 15.79 -14.49 -3.82
N VAL A 40 15.22 -13.79 -4.79
CA VAL A 40 13.76 -13.56 -4.82
C VAL A 40 13.05 -14.87 -5.16
N LEU A 41 12.20 -15.35 -4.25
CA LEU A 41 11.43 -16.57 -4.43
C LEU A 41 10.02 -16.28 -4.96
N PHE A 42 9.46 -15.13 -4.57
CA PHE A 42 8.10 -14.72 -4.93
C PHE A 42 7.99 -13.20 -4.91
N THR A 43 7.16 -12.64 -5.77
CA THR A 43 6.80 -11.22 -5.74
C THR A 43 5.28 -11.05 -5.86
N SER A 44 4.76 -9.92 -5.36
CA SER A 44 3.34 -9.56 -5.50
C SER A 44 2.89 -9.37 -6.96
N ALA A 45 3.82 -9.27 -7.91
CA ALA A 45 3.49 -9.27 -9.33
C ALA A 45 2.78 -10.56 -9.80
N ALA A 46 3.01 -11.68 -9.08
CA ALA A 46 2.31 -12.95 -9.33
C ALA A 46 0.86 -12.98 -8.79
N ILE A 47 0.51 -12.03 -7.92
CA ILE A 47 -0.83 -11.89 -7.31
C ILE A 47 -1.35 -10.45 -7.49
N PRO A 48 -1.60 -9.98 -8.71
CA PRO A 48 -1.88 -8.57 -8.98
C PRO A 48 -3.16 -8.11 -8.29
N GLY A 49 -3.02 -7.04 -7.49
CA GLY A 49 -4.10 -6.39 -6.74
C GLY A 49 -4.51 -7.09 -5.45
N GLU A 50 -3.70 -8.03 -4.93
CA GLU A 50 -3.86 -8.58 -3.59
C GLU A 50 -3.15 -7.71 -2.52
N ILE A 51 -2.10 -6.97 -2.90
CA ILE A 51 -1.45 -5.97 -2.04
C ILE A 51 -2.01 -4.61 -2.40
N VAL A 52 -2.67 -3.95 -1.46
CA VAL A 52 -3.34 -2.66 -1.68
C VAL A 52 -3.00 -1.71 -0.54
N ASP A 53 -2.35 -0.60 -0.88
CA ASP A 53 -2.19 0.53 0.02
C ASP A 53 -3.41 1.45 -0.09
N ALA A 54 -3.89 1.97 1.03
CA ALA A 54 -5.08 2.78 1.08
C ALA A 54 -4.95 3.95 2.07
N PHE A 55 -5.69 5.02 1.81
CA PHE A 55 -5.91 6.06 2.80
C PHE A 55 -6.97 5.60 3.79
N PHE A 56 -6.67 5.73 5.07
CA PHE A 56 -7.59 5.46 6.15
C PHE A 56 -8.05 6.76 6.80
N PHE A 57 -9.32 6.84 7.07
CA PHE A 57 -9.93 7.94 7.81
C PHE A 57 -10.69 7.41 9.02
N ASP A 58 -10.62 8.11 10.15
CA ASP A 58 -11.54 7.86 11.26
C ASP A 58 -12.97 8.10 10.77
N ARG A 59 -13.89 7.19 11.10
CA ARG A 59 -15.31 7.29 10.71
C ARG A 59 -15.91 8.64 11.12
N ARG A 60 -15.59 9.11 12.32
CA ARG A 60 -16.07 10.40 12.83
C ARG A 60 -15.61 11.57 11.97
N VAL A 61 -14.40 11.50 11.42
CA VAL A 61 -13.89 12.52 10.50
C VAL A 61 -14.66 12.48 9.18
N LEU A 62 -14.92 11.30 8.63
CA LEU A 62 -15.73 11.18 7.41
C LEU A 62 -17.15 11.69 7.56
N GLU A 63 -17.77 11.47 8.71
CA GLU A 63 -19.14 11.94 9.02
C GLU A 63 -19.18 13.44 9.29
N ALA A 64 -18.25 13.96 10.08
CA ALA A 64 -18.23 15.37 10.47
C ALA A 64 -17.64 16.29 9.38
N ARG A 65 -16.67 15.81 8.60
CA ARG A 65 -15.87 16.62 7.65
C ARG A 65 -15.70 15.96 6.28
N PRO A 66 -16.77 15.51 5.63
CA PRO A 66 -16.66 14.76 4.35
C PRO A 66 -16.05 15.58 3.22
N ARG A 67 -16.20 16.92 3.23
CA ARG A 67 -15.62 17.82 2.22
C ARG A 67 -14.08 17.88 2.33
N GLU A 68 -13.54 17.79 3.55
CA GLU A 68 -12.09 17.79 3.78
C GLU A 68 -11.47 16.46 3.34
N ALA A 69 -12.10 15.33 3.67
CA ALA A 69 -11.69 14.03 3.16
C ALA A 69 -11.70 13.99 1.62
N ALA A 70 -12.76 14.53 0.99
CA ALA A 70 -12.80 14.67 -0.46
C ALA A 70 -11.70 15.60 -1.02
N ALA A 71 -11.29 16.63 -0.25
CA ALA A 71 -10.19 17.51 -0.66
C ALA A 71 -8.85 16.75 -0.71
N ILE A 72 -8.62 15.80 0.20
CA ILE A 72 -7.43 14.94 0.18
C ILE A 72 -7.42 14.07 -1.07
N VAL A 73 -8.54 13.45 -1.43
CA VAL A 73 -8.65 12.65 -2.67
C VAL A 73 -8.38 13.50 -3.91
N ARG A 74 -8.92 14.73 -3.96
CA ARG A 74 -8.63 15.66 -5.06
C ARG A 74 -7.15 16.12 -5.08
N ALA A 75 -6.55 16.30 -3.92
CA ALA A 75 -5.12 16.65 -3.84
C ALA A 75 -4.24 15.52 -4.37
N TRP A 76 -4.61 14.26 -4.09
CA TRP A 76 -3.98 13.09 -4.67
C TRP A 76 -4.01 13.11 -6.20
N ASP A 77 -5.19 13.30 -6.81
CA ASP A 77 -5.31 13.37 -8.27
C ASP A 77 -4.47 14.51 -8.88
N LYS A 78 -4.44 15.68 -8.22
CA LYS A 78 -3.60 16.80 -8.65
C LYS A 78 -2.11 16.50 -8.54
N ALA A 79 -1.70 15.80 -7.48
CA ALA A 79 -0.31 15.38 -7.31
C ALA A 79 0.13 14.40 -8.41
N LEU A 80 -0.72 13.45 -8.77
CA LEU A 80 -0.46 12.52 -9.87
C LEU A 80 -0.39 13.26 -11.22
N GLU A 81 -1.31 14.18 -11.48
CA GLU A 81 -1.29 14.99 -12.70
C GLU A 81 -0.02 15.84 -12.79
N PHE A 82 0.41 16.43 -11.66
CA PHE A 82 1.67 17.17 -11.58
C PHE A 82 2.87 16.26 -11.88
N ALA A 83 2.91 15.07 -11.27
CA ALA A 83 4.00 14.12 -11.45
C ALA A 83 4.11 13.63 -12.91
N GLU A 84 3.00 13.44 -13.60
CA GLU A 84 2.97 13.08 -15.01
C GLU A 84 3.50 14.21 -15.94
N ARG A 85 3.14 15.46 -15.62
CA ARG A 85 3.55 16.62 -16.40
C ARG A 85 4.99 17.08 -16.10
N ASN A 86 5.44 16.87 -14.87
CA ASN A 86 6.72 17.37 -14.36
C ASN A 86 7.51 16.26 -13.64
N PRO A 87 7.85 15.14 -14.31
CA PRO A 87 8.39 13.96 -13.64
C PRO A 87 9.72 14.24 -12.91
N ALA A 88 10.61 15.04 -13.49
CA ALA A 88 11.89 15.37 -12.85
C ALA A 88 11.71 16.15 -11.54
N GLU A 89 10.77 17.09 -11.50
CA GLU A 89 10.48 17.86 -10.28
C GLU A 89 9.76 17.02 -9.23
N ALA A 90 8.84 16.16 -9.65
CA ALA A 90 8.14 15.24 -8.78
C ALA A 90 9.12 14.28 -8.09
N TYR A 91 10.01 13.64 -8.84
CA TYR A 91 11.02 12.73 -8.27
C TYR A 91 11.97 13.45 -7.31
N ARG A 92 12.45 14.65 -7.66
CA ARG A 92 13.26 15.48 -6.74
C ARG A 92 12.51 15.82 -5.45
N SER A 93 11.23 16.16 -5.57
CA SER A 93 10.40 16.50 -4.40
C SER A 93 10.20 15.28 -3.49
N MET A 94 9.91 14.12 -4.07
CA MET A 94 9.79 12.86 -3.33
C MET A 94 11.12 12.47 -2.68
N ALA A 95 12.22 12.50 -3.41
CA ALA A 95 13.55 12.18 -2.91
C ALA A 95 13.94 13.01 -1.69
N ARG A 96 13.71 14.35 -1.75
CA ARG A 96 13.94 15.23 -0.59
C ARG A 96 13.06 14.87 0.61
N ARG A 97 11.79 14.54 0.36
CA ARG A 97 10.85 14.21 1.43
C ARG A 97 11.15 12.86 2.08
N MET A 98 11.58 11.90 1.29
CA MET A 98 11.91 10.54 1.71
C MET A 98 13.35 10.40 2.22
N LEU A 99 14.18 11.46 2.07
CA LEU A 99 15.61 11.47 2.42
C LEU A 99 16.43 10.39 1.69
N VAL A 100 16.10 10.16 0.42
CA VAL A 100 16.78 9.22 -0.48
C VAL A 100 17.16 9.92 -1.79
N SER A 101 17.88 9.24 -2.69
CA SER A 101 18.20 9.74 -4.02
C SER A 101 17.02 9.58 -5.01
N GLU A 102 17.02 10.35 -6.11
CA GLU A 102 16.00 10.19 -7.16
C GLU A 102 15.99 8.77 -7.79
N PRO A 103 17.14 8.12 -8.05
CA PRO A 103 17.15 6.72 -8.48
C PRO A 103 16.47 5.76 -7.51
N GLU A 104 16.70 5.92 -6.20
CA GLU A 104 16.06 5.10 -5.18
C GLU A 104 14.55 5.30 -5.14
N VAL A 105 14.05 6.54 -5.33
CA VAL A 105 12.60 6.77 -5.47
C VAL A 105 12.03 6.01 -6.65
N ARG A 106 12.71 6.03 -7.81
CA ARG A 106 12.26 5.30 -9.00
C ARG A 106 12.19 3.81 -8.75
N GLU A 107 13.24 3.25 -8.12
CA GLU A 107 13.30 1.84 -7.76
C GLU A 107 12.17 1.44 -6.79
N GLN A 108 11.90 2.27 -5.77
CA GLN A 108 10.82 2.02 -4.81
C GLN A 108 9.42 2.08 -5.43
N LEU A 109 9.24 2.89 -6.46
CA LEU A 109 7.96 3.01 -7.19
C LEU A 109 7.82 2.00 -8.31
N GLU A 110 8.89 1.30 -8.68
CA GLU A 110 8.85 0.27 -9.69
C GLU A 110 7.93 -0.89 -9.25
N GLY A 111 7.01 -1.26 -10.11
CA GLY A 111 6.03 -2.31 -9.79
C GLY A 111 4.82 -1.85 -8.97
N ILE A 112 4.77 -0.59 -8.52
CA ILE A 112 3.60 -0.02 -7.85
C ILE A 112 2.66 0.61 -8.87
N GLN A 113 1.43 0.13 -8.94
CA GLN A 113 0.40 0.76 -9.74
C GLN A 113 -0.31 1.85 -8.94
N ILE A 114 0.07 3.10 -9.17
CA ILE A 114 -0.57 4.26 -8.54
C ILE A 114 -1.84 4.62 -9.30
N LEU A 115 -2.98 4.60 -8.61
CA LEU A 115 -4.30 4.79 -9.23
C LEU A 115 -4.84 6.19 -8.98
N ARG A 116 -5.42 6.81 -10.02
CA ARG A 116 -6.24 8.01 -9.88
C ARG A 116 -7.61 7.67 -9.27
N SER A 117 -8.25 8.63 -8.64
CA SER A 117 -9.56 8.42 -7.99
C SER A 117 -10.61 7.84 -8.96
N ARG A 118 -10.63 8.28 -10.24
CA ARG A 118 -11.54 7.76 -11.25
C ARG A 118 -11.37 6.25 -11.51
N ASP A 119 -10.12 5.76 -11.44
CA ASP A 119 -9.78 4.35 -11.70
C ASP A 119 -10.11 3.49 -10.48
N GLN A 120 -10.03 4.09 -9.29
CA GLN A 120 -10.35 3.46 -8.02
C GLN A 120 -11.85 3.18 -7.84
N ARG A 121 -12.73 3.93 -8.52
CA ARG A 121 -14.20 3.75 -8.37
C ARG A 121 -14.66 2.31 -8.59
N ARG A 122 -14.07 1.61 -9.56
CA ARG A 122 -14.38 0.20 -9.83
C ARG A 122 -13.92 -0.73 -8.71
N LEU A 123 -12.75 -0.44 -8.12
CA LEU A 123 -12.21 -1.20 -7.00
C LEU A 123 -13.09 -1.07 -5.76
N PHE A 124 -13.59 0.14 -5.49
CA PHE A 124 -14.42 0.48 -4.35
C PHE A 124 -15.93 0.25 -4.57
N ALA A 125 -16.35 -0.18 -5.75
CA ALA A 125 -17.74 -0.52 -5.99
C ALA A 125 -18.16 -1.69 -5.08
N ARG A 126 -19.44 -1.69 -4.66
CA ARG A 126 -20.00 -2.78 -3.85
C ARG A 126 -19.88 -4.10 -4.61
N GLY A 127 -19.31 -5.13 -3.99
CA GLY A 127 -18.98 -6.41 -4.64
C GLY A 127 -17.78 -6.30 -5.62
N GLY A 128 -17.04 -5.19 -5.57
CA GLY A 128 -15.85 -4.98 -6.38
C GLY A 128 -14.64 -5.78 -5.87
N LYS A 129 -13.53 -5.66 -6.59
CA LYS A 129 -12.31 -6.42 -6.29
C LYS A 129 -11.82 -6.20 -4.85
N LEU A 130 -11.91 -4.97 -4.33
CA LEU A 130 -11.46 -4.65 -2.98
C LEU A 130 -12.27 -5.38 -1.90
N ASP A 131 -13.60 -5.51 -2.08
CA ASP A 131 -14.42 -6.28 -1.13
C ASP A 131 -13.97 -7.75 -1.05
N GLY A 132 -13.63 -8.35 -2.19
CA GLY A 132 -13.10 -9.72 -2.25
C GLY A 132 -11.72 -9.82 -1.56
N VAL A 133 -10.82 -8.88 -1.80
CA VAL A 133 -9.50 -8.86 -1.13
C VAL A 133 -9.66 -8.72 0.37
N VAL A 134 -10.46 -7.76 0.84
CA VAL A 134 -10.70 -7.53 2.27
C VAL A 134 -11.33 -8.75 2.93
N GLY A 135 -12.29 -9.40 2.25
CA GLY A 135 -12.91 -10.64 2.75
C GLY A 135 -11.89 -11.77 2.95
N ARG A 136 -11.07 -12.05 1.92
CA ARG A 136 -10.03 -13.09 2.02
C ARG A 136 -8.99 -12.79 3.10
N LEU A 137 -8.58 -11.53 3.24
CA LEU A 137 -7.64 -11.11 4.28
C LEU A 137 -8.23 -11.30 5.67
N ASP A 138 -9.50 -10.97 5.89
CA ASP A 138 -10.19 -11.19 7.17
C ASP A 138 -10.26 -12.69 7.49
N GLU A 139 -10.67 -13.53 6.54
CA GLU A 139 -10.71 -14.98 6.71
C GLU A 139 -9.32 -15.54 7.09
N MET A 140 -8.28 -15.15 6.37
CA MET A 140 -6.92 -15.59 6.62
C MET A 140 -6.42 -15.10 7.99
N ALA A 141 -6.63 -13.83 8.32
CA ALA A 141 -6.19 -13.26 9.60
C ALA A 141 -6.89 -13.94 10.78
N ARG A 142 -8.16 -14.31 10.64
CA ARG A 142 -8.89 -15.09 11.67
C ARG A 142 -8.36 -16.51 11.79
N ALA A 143 -8.11 -17.18 10.66
CA ALA A 143 -7.55 -18.52 10.66
C ALA A 143 -6.17 -18.58 11.34
N LEU A 144 -5.40 -17.49 11.24
CA LEU A 144 -4.09 -17.34 11.90
C LEU A 144 -4.18 -16.79 13.33
N GLY A 145 -5.37 -16.48 13.83
CA GLY A 145 -5.56 -15.92 15.17
C GLY A 145 -5.09 -14.46 15.32
N LEU A 146 -4.85 -13.75 14.21
CA LEU A 146 -4.39 -12.35 14.20
C LEU A 146 -5.52 -11.35 14.45
N VAL A 147 -6.76 -11.74 14.17
CA VAL A 147 -7.97 -10.92 14.35
C VAL A 147 -9.01 -11.71 15.11
N SER A 148 -9.59 -11.07 16.13
CA SER A 148 -10.71 -11.58 16.93
C SER A 148 -11.86 -10.55 16.95
N GLY A 149 -13.05 -10.98 17.35
CA GLY A 149 -14.23 -10.12 17.45
C GLY A 149 -15.09 -10.10 16.18
N PRO A 150 -16.11 -9.21 16.12
CA PRO A 150 -17.05 -9.18 15.01
C PRO A 150 -16.40 -8.78 13.68
N ASN A 151 -16.95 -9.32 12.60
CA ASN A 151 -16.51 -8.96 11.24
C ASN A 151 -17.11 -7.61 10.82
N HIS A 152 -16.26 -6.64 10.53
CA HIS A 152 -16.61 -5.30 10.05
C HIS A 152 -16.16 -5.02 8.61
N THR A 153 -15.75 -6.04 7.86
CA THR A 153 -15.19 -5.87 6.50
C THR A 153 -16.15 -5.15 5.55
N GLY A 154 -17.46 -5.33 5.71
CA GLY A 154 -18.48 -4.64 4.92
C GLY A 154 -18.52 -3.12 5.10
N ASP A 155 -17.98 -2.63 6.22
CA ASP A 155 -18.00 -1.21 6.61
C ASP A 155 -16.65 -0.51 6.45
N ILE A 156 -15.58 -1.26 6.16
CA ILE A 156 -14.23 -0.70 6.04
C ILE A 156 -14.12 0.20 4.79
N VAL A 157 -14.76 -0.19 3.69
CA VAL A 157 -14.64 0.53 2.43
C VAL A 157 -15.57 1.73 2.40
N ALA A 158 -15.02 2.94 2.50
CA ALA A 158 -15.77 4.18 2.40
C ALA A 158 -16.29 4.41 0.96
N ARG A 159 -17.62 4.50 0.81
CA ARG A 159 -18.29 4.62 -0.50
C ARG A 159 -19.08 5.91 -0.65
N GLN A 160 -18.81 6.92 0.19
CA GLN A 160 -19.51 8.20 0.12
C GLN A 160 -19.24 8.88 -1.25
N PRO A 161 -20.28 9.21 -2.02
CA PRO A 161 -20.13 9.84 -3.34
C PRO A 161 -19.28 11.11 -3.32
N VAL A 162 -19.32 11.86 -2.22
CA VAL A 162 -18.55 13.09 -2.04
C VAL A 162 -17.03 12.87 -2.11
N LEU A 163 -16.54 11.68 -1.75
CA LEU A 163 -15.11 11.36 -1.79
C LEU A 163 -14.59 11.17 -3.21
N TRP A 164 -15.47 10.82 -4.13
CA TRP A 164 -15.09 10.44 -5.49
C TRP A 164 -15.30 11.56 -6.52
N GLY A 165 -15.68 12.75 -6.04
CA GLY A 165 -15.77 13.95 -6.85
C GLY A 165 -16.46 13.74 -8.20
N THR A 166 -17.78 13.84 -8.25
CA THR A 166 -18.51 13.96 -9.49
C THR A 166 -18.70 15.44 -9.84
N ARG A 167 -17.61 16.19 -9.99
CA ARG A 167 -17.62 17.50 -10.68
C ARG A 167 -16.22 17.87 -11.08
#